data_c9fc4e4571889993b9d28c088d3174a5
#
_entry.id   c9fc4e4571889993b9d28c088d3174a5
#
_cell.length_a   1.000
_cell.length_b   1.000
_cell.length_c   1.000
_cell.angle_alpha   90.00
_cell.angle_beta   90.00
_cell.angle_gamma   90.00
#
_symmetry.space_group_name_H-M   'P 1'
#
loop_
_entity.id
_entity.type
_entity.pdbx_description
1 polymer ?
#
loop_
_entity_poly.entity_id
_entity_poly.type
_entity_poly.pdbx_seq_one_letter_code
_entity_poly.pdbx_strand_id
1 'polypeptide(L)'
;QRFFQCFTGLFPLINKFTSPTTVKTNIFYIFLYLMNVSQERKLSTTMKLTFQKTALLNGINIVLKAVPSKTTMPILECILIDASTDEIKLTANDMELGIETKVEGDILEKGKIALDAKLFSEIARKLSDSDSLVTIESDEKFNTVIACENSVFKIQGKDGEEFSYLPYIERNKNITLSQFSLKEVIRQTIFSISVNDSNKMMTGELFEVNGDTLRVVSLDGHRMAIRKIVLKDEYESTKVIVPGKTLNEISKILTGDNEKEVQIFFGANHILFEFDDTIVVSRLIEGEYFKVDQMLSSDYATKVTLNKKDFLDSIERAIILIRENDKKPIILNIEDSKMSLKLNSSFGTMNAEILIHKTGQDLMIGFNPKFLSDALRIIDDEEVTLYMMNAKSPCFIKD
;
A
#
# COMPACT_ATOMS: atom_id res chain seq x y z
N GLN A 1 34.64 -15.74 -38.58
CA GLN A 1 34.46 -15.66 -40.05
C GLN A 1 33.40 -14.66 -40.51
N ARG A 2 32.35 -14.36 -39.72
CA ARG A 2 31.33 -13.36 -40.09
C ARG A 2 31.76 -11.90 -39.86
N PHE A 3 32.75 -11.65 -39.05
CA PHE A 3 33.30 -10.30 -38.81
C PHE A 3 34.18 -9.78 -39.96
N PHE A 4 34.74 -10.65 -40.78
CA PHE A 4 35.57 -10.28 -41.93
C PHE A 4 34.76 -9.86 -43.15
N GLN A 5 33.51 -10.29 -43.28
CA GLN A 5 32.67 -9.94 -44.44
C GLN A 5 32.10 -8.51 -44.42
N CYS A 6 31.93 -7.89 -43.24
CA CYS A 6 31.48 -6.50 -43.15
C CYS A 6 32.55 -5.46 -43.54
N PHE A 7 33.84 -5.84 -43.49
CA PHE A 7 34.94 -4.90 -43.80
C PHE A 7 35.36 -4.85 -45.27
N THR A 8 34.95 -5.80 -46.09
CA THR A 8 35.32 -5.83 -47.52
C THR A 8 34.57 -4.76 -48.36
N GLY A 9 33.46 -4.23 -47.89
CA GLY A 9 32.71 -3.16 -48.58
C GLY A 9 33.28 -1.73 -48.44
N LEU A 10 34.13 -1.49 -47.45
CA LEU A 10 34.71 -0.17 -47.18
C LEU A 10 36.13 0.02 -47.79
N PHE A 11 36.77 -1.06 -48.22
CA PHE A 11 38.11 -1.03 -48.77
C PHE A 11 38.30 -0.26 -50.10
N PRO A 12 37.32 -0.19 -51.00
CA PRO A 12 37.45 0.58 -52.25
C PRO A 12 37.40 2.10 -52.07
N LEU A 13 36.80 2.58 -50.97
CA LEU A 13 36.64 4.02 -50.72
C LEU A 13 37.85 4.66 -50.02
N ILE A 14 38.63 3.87 -49.29
CA ILE A 14 39.79 4.36 -48.51
C ILE A 14 41.01 4.51 -49.39
N ASN A 15 41.15 3.72 -50.45
CA ASN A 15 42.32 3.74 -51.36
C ASN A 15 42.41 4.94 -52.30
N LYS A 16 41.40 5.84 -52.31
CA LYS A 16 41.40 7.02 -53.18
C LYS A 16 42.06 8.28 -52.62
N PHE A 17 42.43 8.30 -51.30
CA PHE A 17 42.82 9.57 -50.67
C PHE A 17 44.04 9.53 -49.71
N THR A 18 44.70 8.38 -49.48
CA THR A 18 45.84 8.30 -48.54
C THR A 18 46.92 7.31 -48.97
N SER A 19 48.20 7.55 -48.57
CA SER A 19 49.30 6.66 -48.83
C SER A 19 49.16 5.33 -48.04
N PRO A 20 49.74 4.23 -48.49
CA PRO A 20 49.59 2.90 -47.82
C PRO A 20 50.05 2.83 -46.36
N THR A 21 50.96 3.71 -45.96
CA THR A 21 51.46 3.81 -44.58
C THR A 21 50.45 4.49 -43.66
N THR A 22 49.75 5.56 -44.10
CA THR A 22 48.76 6.29 -43.33
C THR A 22 47.49 5.47 -43.09
N VAL A 23 47.10 4.64 -44.06
CA VAL A 23 45.96 3.72 -43.93
C VAL A 23 46.21 2.65 -42.87
N LYS A 24 47.40 2.07 -42.85
CA LYS A 24 47.77 1.06 -41.83
C LYS A 24 47.78 1.65 -40.43
N THR A 25 48.28 2.87 -40.26
CA THR A 25 48.34 3.54 -38.96
C THR A 25 46.91 3.89 -38.47
N ASN A 26 46.05 4.38 -39.35
CA ASN A 26 44.67 4.72 -38.96
C ASN A 26 43.83 3.45 -38.64
N ILE A 27 44.01 2.36 -39.40
CA ILE A 27 43.34 1.10 -39.08
C ILE A 27 43.83 0.54 -37.74
N PHE A 28 45.12 0.68 -37.43
CA PHE A 28 45.69 0.26 -36.16
C PHE A 28 45.14 1.09 -34.98
N TYR A 29 44.99 2.41 -35.13
CA TYR A 29 44.36 3.27 -34.12
C TYR A 29 42.87 2.99 -33.96
N ILE A 30 42.15 2.72 -35.04
CA ILE A 30 40.73 2.33 -34.98
C ILE A 30 40.60 0.95 -34.30
N PHE A 31 41.48 0.01 -34.58
CA PHE A 31 41.50 -1.30 -33.93
C PHE A 31 41.87 -1.20 -32.45
N LEU A 32 42.88 -0.38 -32.10
CA LEU A 32 43.22 -0.07 -30.70
C LEU A 32 42.06 0.66 -29.97
N TYR A 33 41.38 1.59 -30.62
CA TYR A 33 40.20 2.25 -30.06
C TYR A 33 39.06 1.28 -29.87
N LEU A 34 38.78 0.40 -30.82
CA LEU A 34 37.75 -0.64 -30.69
C LEU A 34 38.12 -1.70 -29.66
N MET A 35 39.41 -2.05 -29.53
CA MET A 35 39.92 -2.94 -28.48
C MET A 35 39.84 -2.29 -27.11
N ASN A 36 40.17 -1.00 -26.96
CA ASN A 36 40.01 -0.27 -25.71
C ASN A 36 38.50 -0.12 -25.33
N VAL A 37 37.65 0.19 -26.29
CA VAL A 37 36.17 0.24 -26.05
C VAL A 37 35.65 -1.14 -25.70
N SER A 38 36.24 -2.23 -26.21
CA SER A 38 35.85 -3.60 -25.82
C SER A 38 36.50 -4.06 -24.50
N GLN A 39 37.63 -3.47 -24.08
CA GLN A 39 38.24 -3.72 -22.77
C GLN A 39 37.59 -2.88 -21.64
N GLU A 40 37.06 -1.68 -21.93
CA GLU A 40 36.25 -0.96 -20.96
C GLU A 40 34.89 -1.65 -20.62
N ARG A 41 34.51 -2.69 -21.40
CA ARG A 41 33.29 -3.49 -21.16
C ARG A 41 33.50 -4.81 -20.42
N LYS A 42 34.67 -5.05 -19.88
CA LYS A 42 34.86 -6.08 -18.84
C LYS A 42 34.94 -5.40 -17.47
N LEU A 43 33.92 -4.62 -17.10
CA LEU A 43 33.54 -4.50 -15.71
C LEU A 43 33.16 -5.91 -15.26
N SER A 44 33.75 -6.41 -14.19
CA SER A 44 33.32 -7.66 -13.59
C SER A 44 31.90 -7.42 -13.11
N THR A 45 30.94 -7.96 -13.84
CA THR A 45 29.52 -7.84 -13.51
C THR A 45 29.28 -8.74 -12.31
N THR A 46 28.81 -8.19 -11.20
CA THR A 46 28.51 -8.96 -9.99
C THR A 46 27.05 -9.40 -9.93
N MET A 47 26.18 -8.74 -10.71
CA MET A 47 24.77 -9.11 -10.84
C MET A 47 24.27 -8.74 -12.24
N LYS A 48 23.49 -9.63 -12.85
CA LYS A 48 22.81 -9.36 -14.11
C LYS A 48 21.45 -10.04 -14.16
N LEU A 49 20.40 -9.24 -14.34
CA LEU A 49 19.00 -9.68 -14.32
C LEU A 49 18.28 -9.14 -15.55
N THR A 50 17.26 -9.88 -16.02
CA THR A 50 16.34 -9.41 -17.05
C THR A 50 14.89 -9.59 -16.58
N PHE A 51 14.04 -8.63 -16.92
CA PHE A 51 12.63 -8.59 -16.52
C PHE A 51 11.75 -8.17 -17.68
N GLN A 52 10.51 -8.63 -17.68
CA GLN A 52 9.45 -7.90 -18.35
C GLN A 52 9.20 -6.61 -17.56
N LYS A 53 9.08 -5.46 -18.25
CA LYS A 53 8.85 -4.17 -17.59
C LYS A 53 7.64 -4.18 -16.66
N THR A 54 6.53 -4.81 -17.09
CA THR A 54 5.29 -4.92 -16.29
C THR A 54 5.52 -5.65 -14.97
N ALA A 55 6.23 -6.77 -14.98
CA ALA A 55 6.56 -7.54 -13.78
C ALA A 55 7.44 -6.72 -12.82
N LEU A 56 8.50 -6.11 -13.35
CA LEU A 56 9.39 -5.25 -12.57
C LEU A 56 8.66 -4.06 -11.95
N LEU A 57 7.84 -3.35 -12.73
CA LEU A 57 7.10 -2.17 -12.26
C LEU A 57 6.06 -2.54 -11.20
N ASN A 58 5.38 -3.67 -11.34
CA ASN A 58 4.45 -4.18 -10.34
C ASN A 58 5.17 -4.48 -9.03
N GLY A 59 6.29 -5.21 -9.06
CA GLY A 59 7.09 -5.48 -7.88
C GLY A 59 7.59 -4.21 -7.18
N ILE A 60 8.12 -3.24 -7.94
CA ILE A 60 8.53 -1.94 -7.42
C ILE A 60 7.34 -1.23 -6.74
N ASN A 61 6.16 -1.15 -7.38
CA ASN A 61 4.99 -0.47 -6.82
C ASN A 61 4.48 -1.10 -5.53
N ILE A 62 4.64 -2.42 -5.36
CA ILE A 62 4.31 -3.15 -4.14
C ILE A 62 5.26 -2.71 -3.02
N VAL A 63 6.56 -2.85 -3.20
CA VAL A 63 7.54 -2.59 -2.13
C VAL A 63 7.69 -1.11 -1.79
N LEU A 64 7.42 -0.19 -2.73
CA LEU A 64 7.43 1.26 -2.49
C LEU A 64 6.53 1.68 -1.31
N LYS A 65 5.53 0.88 -0.94
CA LYS A 65 4.64 1.14 0.20
C LYS A 65 5.37 1.08 1.55
N ALA A 66 6.50 0.39 1.61
CA ALA A 66 7.34 0.29 2.81
C ALA A 66 8.56 1.23 2.79
N VAL A 67 8.74 2.04 1.75
CA VAL A 67 9.83 3.02 1.72
C VAL A 67 9.45 4.23 2.58
N PRO A 68 10.29 4.63 3.55
CA PRO A 68 10.00 5.76 4.41
C PRO A 68 10.07 7.10 3.66
N SER A 69 9.16 8.02 3.99
CA SER A 69 9.20 9.37 3.43
C SER A 69 10.35 10.22 3.98
N LYS A 70 10.85 9.90 5.18
CA LYS A 70 11.99 10.50 5.86
C LYS A 70 12.64 9.45 6.75
N THR A 71 13.96 9.36 6.69
CA THR A 71 14.74 8.47 7.54
C THR A 71 16.13 9.06 7.81
N THR A 72 16.73 8.65 8.92
CA THR A 72 18.15 8.94 9.25
C THR A 72 19.08 7.84 8.72
N MET A 73 18.53 6.75 8.18
CA MET A 73 19.28 5.62 7.62
C MET A 73 19.16 5.62 6.09
N PRO A 74 20.15 6.12 5.35
CA PRO A 74 20.04 6.29 3.89
C PRO A 74 19.80 4.97 3.11
N ILE A 75 20.13 3.82 3.70
CA ILE A 75 19.89 2.52 3.06
C ILE A 75 18.40 2.19 2.96
N LEU A 76 17.58 2.67 3.92
CA LEU A 76 16.13 2.46 3.93
C LEU A 76 15.37 3.29 2.86
N GLU A 77 16.03 4.30 2.27
CA GLU A 77 15.50 5.01 1.09
C GLU A 77 15.60 4.19 -0.20
N CYS A 78 16.22 3.00 -0.12
CA CYS A 78 16.44 2.12 -1.26
C CYS A 78 15.44 0.97 -1.30
N ILE A 79 15.31 0.38 -2.49
CA ILE A 79 14.75 -0.95 -2.70
C ILE A 79 15.92 -1.91 -2.86
N LEU A 80 15.95 -2.96 -2.06
CA LEU A 80 16.87 -4.08 -2.24
C LEU A 80 16.37 -4.96 -3.39
N ILE A 81 17.25 -5.28 -4.31
CA ILE A 81 17.09 -6.34 -5.31
C ILE A 81 18.00 -7.49 -4.86
N ASP A 82 17.42 -8.61 -4.47
CA ASP A 82 18.14 -9.81 -4.02
C ASP A 82 17.89 -10.96 -5.00
N ALA A 83 18.90 -11.32 -5.75
CA ALA A 83 18.95 -12.48 -6.65
C ALA A 83 20.10 -13.42 -6.28
N SER A 84 20.40 -13.55 -5.00
CA SER A 84 21.44 -14.47 -4.48
C SER A 84 21.02 -15.93 -4.54
N THR A 85 19.71 -16.19 -4.56
CA THR A 85 19.11 -17.51 -4.73
C THR A 85 18.65 -17.73 -6.19
N ASP A 86 17.72 -18.66 -6.40
CA ASP A 86 17.09 -18.92 -7.71
C ASP A 86 15.79 -18.08 -7.91
N GLU A 87 15.50 -17.18 -6.98
CA GLU A 87 14.37 -16.25 -7.03
C GLU A 87 14.88 -14.82 -6.98
N ILE A 88 14.18 -13.92 -7.67
CA ILE A 88 14.45 -12.49 -7.59
C ILE A 88 13.45 -11.88 -6.61
N LYS A 89 13.94 -11.22 -5.58
CA LYS A 89 13.13 -10.58 -4.55
C LYS A 89 13.41 -9.08 -4.52
N LEU A 90 12.36 -8.30 -4.44
CA LEU A 90 12.42 -6.89 -4.10
C LEU A 90 11.99 -6.71 -2.66
N THR A 91 12.73 -5.91 -1.89
CA THR A 91 12.42 -5.63 -0.49
C THR A 91 12.55 -4.15 -0.19
N ALA A 92 11.62 -3.61 0.58
CA ALA A 92 11.72 -2.30 1.22
C ALA A 92 11.28 -2.39 2.68
N ASN A 93 11.82 -1.51 3.53
CA ASN A 93 11.62 -1.58 4.98
C ASN A 93 11.82 -0.20 5.62
N ASP A 94 10.89 0.23 6.49
CA ASP A 94 11.03 1.45 7.29
C ASP A 94 11.24 1.16 8.79
N MET A 95 11.57 -0.08 9.18
CA MET A 95 11.73 -0.63 10.53
C MET A 95 10.41 -0.88 11.29
N GLU A 96 9.30 -0.35 10.83
CA GLU A 96 7.95 -0.61 11.36
C GLU A 96 7.14 -1.47 10.39
N LEU A 97 7.29 -1.21 9.09
CA LEU A 97 6.66 -1.90 7.99
C LEU A 97 7.72 -2.35 7.00
N GLY A 98 7.78 -3.63 6.69
CA GLY A 98 8.61 -4.20 5.65
C GLY A 98 7.78 -4.99 4.65
N ILE A 99 8.13 -4.89 3.39
CA ILE A 99 7.47 -5.61 2.29
C ILE A 99 8.53 -6.25 1.42
N GLU A 100 8.38 -7.55 1.20
CA GLU A 100 9.16 -8.33 0.25
C GLU A 100 8.20 -8.93 -0.78
N THR A 101 8.57 -8.88 -2.06
CA THR A 101 7.81 -9.53 -3.13
C THR A 101 8.75 -10.22 -4.12
N LYS A 102 8.36 -11.39 -4.61
CA LYS A 102 9.06 -12.05 -5.70
C LYS A 102 8.67 -11.40 -7.02
N VAL A 103 9.61 -11.33 -7.94
CA VAL A 103 9.40 -10.77 -9.28
C VAL A 103 9.89 -11.76 -10.30
N GLU A 104 9.06 -12.04 -11.29
CA GLU A 104 9.43 -12.87 -12.42
C GLU A 104 10.51 -12.22 -13.27
N GLY A 105 11.56 -12.97 -13.59
CA GLY A 105 12.69 -12.52 -14.39
C GLY A 105 13.76 -13.60 -14.48
N ASP A 106 14.75 -13.39 -15.37
CA ASP A 106 15.87 -14.31 -15.56
C ASP A 106 17.09 -13.81 -14.77
N ILE A 107 17.72 -14.71 -14.05
CA ILE A 107 18.98 -14.48 -13.35
C ILE A 107 20.12 -14.97 -14.24
N LEU A 108 20.81 -14.02 -14.86
CA LEU A 108 22.00 -14.32 -15.67
C LEU A 108 23.26 -14.39 -14.80
N GLU A 109 23.36 -13.50 -13.81
CA GLU A 109 24.40 -13.50 -12.78
C GLU A 109 23.74 -13.14 -11.43
N LYS A 110 23.98 -13.98 -10.42
CA LYS A 110 23.44 -13.81 -9.06
C LYS A 110 24.12 -12.66 -8.33
N GLY A 111 23.37 -11.93 -7.50
CA GLY A 111 23.90 -10.86 -6.67
C GLY A 111 22.84 -10.09 -5.94
N LYS A 112 23.26 -9.01 -5.28
CA LYS A 112 22.40 -8.10 -4.53
C LYS A 112 22.79 -6.66 -4.78
N ILE A 113 21.82 -5.77 -4.85
CA ILE A 113 22.02 -4.33 -4.99
C ILE A 113 20.88 -3.57 -4.33
N ALA A 114 21.17 -2.47 -3.67
CA ALA A 114 20.18 -1.55 -3.15
C ALA A 114 20.15 -0.27 -4.00
N LEU A 115 19.03 0.04 -4.62
CA LEU A 115 18.83 1.20 -5.49
C LEU A 115 17.90 2.22 -4.83
N ASP A 116 18.22 3.52 -4.97
CA ASP A 116 17.32 4.59 -4.53
C ASP A 116 15.90 4.36 -5.06
N ALA A 117 14.96 4.22 -4.15
CA ALA A 117 13.60 3.77 -4.46
C ALA A 117 12.84 4.76 -5.36
N LYS A 118 13.03 6.07 -5.12
CA LYS A 118 12.37 7.11 -5.89
C LYS A 118 12.92 7.14 -7.32
N LEU A 119 14.25 7.20 -7.45
CA LEU A 119 14.91 7.22 -8.75
C LEU A 119 14.61 5.95 -9.54
N PHE A 120 14.74 4.78 -8.91
CA PHE A 120 14.47 3.49 -9.55
C PHE A 120 13.02 3.38 -10.04
N SER A 121 12.06 3.79 -9.23
CA SER A 121 10.65 3.78 -9.63
C SER A 121 10.33 4.77 -10.76
N GLU A 122 10.95 5.96 -10.74
CA GLU A 122 10.78 6.95 -11.81
C GLU A 122 11.37 6.45 -13.13
N ILE A 123 12.54 5.83 -13.10
CA ILE A 123 13.16 5.19 -14.27
C ILE A 123 12.23 4.10 -14.81
N ALA A 124 11.82 3.13 -13.97
CA ALA A 124 10.97 2.02 -14.38
C ALA A 124 9.65 2.47 -15.03
N ARG A 125 9.03 3.54 -14.51
CA ARG A 125 7.80 4.11 -15.10
C ARG A 125 8.01 4.75 -16.46
N LYS A 126 9.22 5.29 -16.72
CA LYS A 126 9.55 6.03 -17.94
C LYS A 126 10.21 5.18 -19.04
N LEU A 127 10.51 3.91 -18.76
CA LEU A 127 10.97 2.98 -19.81
C LEU A 127 9.90 2.83 -20.89
N SER A 128 10.35 2.41 -22.09
CA SER A 128 9.46 2.17 -23.25
C SER A 128 8.43 1.08 -22.93
N ASP A 129 7.56 0.78 -23.86
CA ASP A 129 6.36 -0.05 -23.82
C ASP A 129 6.29 -1.18 -22.76
N SER A 130 5.06 -1.62 -22.46
CA SER A 130 4.78 -2.59 -21.39
C SER A 130 5.48 -3.94 -21.56
N ASP A 131 5.71 -4.38 -22.80
CA ASP A 131 6.27 -5.70 -23.15
C ASP A 131 7.78 -5.69 -23.37
N SER A 132 8.45 -4.56 -23.12
CA SER A 132 9.88 -4.44 -23.29
C SER A 132 10.67 -5.16 -22.21
N LEU A 133 11.79 -5.77 -22.59
CA LEU A 133 12.75 -6.37 -21.67
C LEU A 133 13.62 -5.29 -21.02
N VAL A 134 13.70 -5.33 -19.71
CA VAL A 134 14.56 -4.48 -18.90
C VAL A 134 15.72 -5.30 -18.38
N THR A 135 16.95 -4.86 -18.65
CA THR A 135 18.16 -5.46 -18.10
C THR A 135 18.73 -4.58 -17.00
N ILE A 136 19.05 -5.18 -15.87
CA ILE A 136 19.72 -4.52 -14.74
C ILE A 136 21.05 -5.23 -14.52
N GLU A 137 22.15 -4.48 -14.62
CA GLU A 137 23.53 -4.98 -14.42
C GLU A 137 24.22 -4.12 -13.36
N SER A 138 24.91 -4.73 -12.40
CA SER A 138 25.74 -4.02 -11.42
C SER A 138 27.19 -4.56 -11.40
N ASP A 139 28.12 -3.69 -11.02
CA ASP A 139 29.54 -4.06 -10.84
C ASP A 139 29.95 -4.12 -9.36
N GLU A 140 31.19 -4.50 -9.08
CA GLU A 140 31.77 -4.58 -7.72
C GLU A 140 31.78 -3.22 -6.98
N LYS A 141 31.59 -2.11 -7.69
CA LYS A 141 31.51 -0.76 -7.12
C LYS A 141 30.07 -0.25 -7.02
N PHE A 142 29.11 -1.15 -7.22
CA PHE A 142 27.67 -0.86 -7.22
C PHE A 142 27.21 0.13 -8.31
N ASN A 143 28.04 0.38 -9.37
CA ASN A 143 27.57 1.10 -10.53
C ASN A 143 26.53 0.23 -11.23
N THR A 144 25.31 0.73 -11.37
CA THR A 144 24.20 -0.03 -11.92
C THR A 144 23.77 0.56 -13.25
N VAL A 145 23.64 -0.31 -14.25
CA VAL A 145 23.12 0.02 -15.57
C VAL A 145 21.73 -0.58 -15.72
N ILE A 146 20.75 0.25 -16.00
CA ILE A 146 19.38 -0.16 -16.34
C ILE A 146 19.18 0.14 -17.80
N ALA A 147 18.97 -0.89 -18.61
CA ALA A 147 18.83 -0.78 -20.06
C ALA A 147 17.47 -1.35 -20.51
N CYS A 148 16.83 -0.63 -21.42
CA CYS A 148 15.59 -1.04 -22.06
C CYS A 148 15.58 -0.47 -23.48
N GLU A 149 15.56 -1.32 -24.49
CA GLU A 149 15.63 -0.91 -25.90
C GLU A 149 16.79 0.07 -26.19
N ASN A 150 16.44 1.31 -26.56
CA ASN A 150 17.40 2.38 -26.87
C ASN A 150 17.75 3.26 -25.64
N SER A 151 17.18 3.00 -24.48
CA SER A 151 17.38 3.78 -23.27
C SER A 151 18.35 3.09 -22.33
N VAL A 152 19.36 3.82 -21.86
CA VAL A 152 20.35 3.32 -20.90
C VAL A 152 20.53 4.33 -19.79
N PHE A 153 20.25 3.90 -18.56
CA PHE A 153 20.48 4.68 -17.35
C PHE A 153 21.67 4.10 -16.60
N LYS A 154 22.56 4.97 -16.13
CA LYS A 154 23.68 4.62 -15.25
C LYS A 154 23.47 5.32 -13.94
N ILE A 155 23.30 4.56 -12.86
CA ILE A 155 23.04 5.09 -11.52
C ILE A 155 23.98 4.41 -10.52
N GLN A 156 24.23 5.10 -9.40
CA GLN A 156 24.99 4.54 -8.30
C GLN A 156 24.04 3.79 -7.37
N GLY A 157 24.27 2.51 -7.15
CA GLY A 157 23.63 1.73 -6.10
C GLY A 157 24.42 1.76 -4.79
N LYS A 158 23.91 1.04 -3.81
CA LYS A 158 24.56 0.76 -2.51
C LYS A 158 24.69 -0.75 -2.33
N ASP A 159 25.56 -1.14 -1.41
CA ASP A 159 25.77 -2.54 -1.07
C ASP A 159 24.46 -3.13 -0.53
N GLY A 160 23.96 -4.18 -1.19
CA GLY A 160 22.76 -4.91 -0.77
C GLY A 160 22.93 -5.65 0.55
N GLU A 161 24.16 -5.97 0.96
CA GLU A 161 24.43 -6.63 2.26
C GLU A 161 24.23 -5.67 3.45
N GLU A 162 24.29 -4.36 3.24
CA GLU A 162 23.99 -3.36 4.27
C GLU A 162 22.49 -3.22 4.53
N PHE A 163 21.63 -3.80 3.69
CA PHE A 163 20.18 -3.67 3.82
C PHE A 163 19.65 -4.55 4.96
N SER A 164 18.80 -3.96 5.83
CA SER A 164 18.20 -4.68 6.94
C SER A 164 17.12 -5.64 6.46
N TYR A 165 17.32 -6.93 6.67
CA TYR A 165 16.33 -7.96 6.35
C TYR A 165 15.09 -7.83 7.23
N LEU A 166 13.96 -8.33 6.72
CA LEU A 166 12.73 -8.45 7.49
C LEU A 166 12.93 -9.43 8.66
N PRO A 167 12.34 -9.16 9.84
CA PRO A 167 12.43 -10.07 10.98
C PRO A 167 11.78 -11.41 10.64
N TYR A 168 12.41 -12.49 11.11
CA TYR A 168 11.82 -13.81 11.02
C TYR A 168 10.62 -13.94 11.96
N ILE A 169 9.50 -14.41 11.45
CA ILE A 169 8.27 -14.65 12.21
C ILE A 169 7.92 -16.14 12.14
N GLU A 170 7.74 -16.74 13.32
CA GLU A 170 7.30 -18.12 13.41
C GLU A 170 5.89 -18.27 12.80
N ARG A 171 5.70 -19.34 12.01
CA ARG A 171 4.46 -19.59 11.28
C ARG A 171 3.52 -20.57 11.97
N ASN A 172 3.53 -20.59 13.32
CA ASN A 172 2.78 -21.56 14.13
C ASN A 172 1.34 -21.13 14.41
N LYS A 173 1.11 -19.81 14.51
CA LYS A 173 -0.22 -19.22 14.75
C LYS A 173 -0.61 -18.39 13.57
N ASN A 174 -1.62 -18.83 12.85
CA ASN A 174 -2.11 -18.12 11.68
C ASN A 174 -3.64 -18.22 11.58
N ILE A 175 -4.20 -17.35 10.77
CA ILE A 175 -5.55 -17.45 10.21
C ILE A 175 -5.48 -17.30 8.69
N THR A 176 -6.46 -17.85 8.00
CA THR A 176 -6.58 -17.76 6.54
C THR A 176 -7.95 -17.18 6.18
N LEU A 177 -7.94 -16.20 5.27
CA LEU A 177 -9.15 -15.58 4.72
C LEU A 177 -8.92 -15.12 3.28
N SER A 178 -9.98 -14.80 2.53
CA SER A 178 -9.81 -14.29 1.16
C SER A 178 -9.23 -12.87 1.16
N GLN A 179 -8.52 -12.51 0.08
CA GLN A 179 -8.04 -11.14 -0.14
C GLN A 179 -9.20 -10.13 -0.15
N PHE A 180 -10.34 -10.52 -0.72
CA PHE A 180 -11.56 -9.72 -0.68
C PHE A 180 -12.02 -9.44 0.76
N SER A 181 -12.14 -10.48 1.59
CA SER A 181 -12.62 -10.34 2.98
C SER A 181 -11.70 -9.44 3.81
N LEU A 182 -10.37 -9.58 3.68
CA LEU A 182 -9.43 -8.72 4.38
C LEU A 182 -9.53 -7.27 3.90
N LYS A 183 -9.59 -7.06 2.59
CA LYS A 183 -9.71 -5.72 2.01
C LYS A 183 -10.99 -5.02 2.46
N GLU A 184 -12.11 -5.73 2.47
CA GLU A 184 -13.41 -5.22 2.93
C GLU A 184 -13.42 -4.90 4.42
N VAL A 185 -12.89 -5.78 5.25
CA VAL A 185 -12.80 -5.54 6.68
C VAL A 185 -11.97 -4.27 6.97
N ILE A 186 -10.83 -4.10 6.30
CA ILE A 186 -10.02 -2.88 6.41
C ILE A 186 -10.82 -1.66 5.94
N ARG A 187 -11.45 -1.72 4.76
CA ARG A 187 -12.25 -0.62 4.20
C ARG A 187 -13.33 -0.15 5.18
N GLN A 188 -13.98 -1.10 5.84
CA GLN A 188 -15.12 -0.85 6.71
C GLN A 188 -14.73 -0.40 8.12
N THR A 189 -13.46 -0.47 8.50
CA THR A 189 -13.02 -0.12 9.86
C THR A 189 -11.99 1.02 9.88
N ILE A 190 -11.07 1.08 8.93
CA ILE A 190 -9.89 1.97 8.95
C ILE A 190 -10.22 3.47 9.10
N PHE A 191 -11.41 3.90 8.68
CA PHE A 191 -11.82 5.31 8.75
C PHE A 191 -11.99 5.84 10.17
N SER A 192 -12.12 4.96 11.16
CA SER A 192 -12.33 5.30 12.57
C SER A 192 -11.04 5.33 13.40
N ILE A 193 -9.87 5.06 12.82
CA ILE A 193 -8.60 5.23 13.57
C ILE A 193 -8.28 6.70 13.80
N SER A 194 -7.52 6.97 14.88
CA SER A 194 -7.00 8.30 15.14
C SER A 194 -5.80 8.62 14.21
N VAL A 195 -5.80 9.82 13.65
CA VAL A 195 -4.61 10.37 12.95
C VAL A 195 -3.62 11.03 13.91
N ASN A 196 -3.97 11.15 15.19
CA ASN A 196 -3.16 11.82 16.19
C ASN A 196 -2.41 10.78 17.06
N ASP A 197 -1.09 10.93 17.16
CA ASP A 197 -0.20 10.02 17.90
C ASP A 197 -0.29 10.15 19.45
N SER A 198 -1.16 11.01 19.98
CA SER A 198 -1.29 11.19 21.43
C SER A 198 -1.66 9.91 22.17
N ASN A 199 -2.36 9.01 21.52
CA ASN A 199 -2.62 7.65 21.99
C ASN A 199 -2.37 6.64 20.87
N LYS A 200 -1.21 5.98 20.92
CA LYS A 200 -0.78 5.03 19.88
C LYS A 200 -1.77 3.90 19.62
N MET A 201 -2.49 3.42 20.63
CA MET A 201 -3.46 2.34 20.46
C MET A 201 -4.62 2.73 19.53
N MET A 202 -5.00 4.01 19.52
CA MET A 202 -6.04 4.52 18.61
C MET A 202 -5.56 4.70 17.17
N THR A 203 -4.25 4.66 16.91
CA THR A 203 -3.69 4.74 15.55
C THR A 203 -3.67 3.38 14.84
N GLY A 204 -4.11 2.32 15.51
CA GLY A 204 -4.22 0.97 14.98
C GLY A 204 -5.60 0.38 15.18
N GLU A 205 -5.79 -0.80 14.62
CA GLU A 205 -7.00 -1.60 14.75
C GLU A 205 -6.74 -2.83 15.60
N LEU A 206 -7.68 -3.16 16.47
CA LEU A 206 -7.70 -4.42 17.19
C LEU A 206 -8.13 -5.54 16.25
N PHE A 207 -7.28 -6.54 16.07
CA PHE A 207 -7.62 -7.82 15.47
C PHE A 207 -7.83 -8.82 16.61
N GLU A 208 -9.04 -9.33 16.76
CA GLU A 208 -9.43 -10.29 17.79
C GLU A 208 -9.97 -11.54 17.12
N VAL A 209 -9.24 -12.63 17.25
CA VAL A 209 -9.63 -13.97 16.78
C VAL A 209 -10.22 -14.73 17.94
N ASN A 210 -11.36 -15.39 17.77
CA ASN A 210 -11.96 -16.28 18.75
C ASN A 210 -12.76 -17.36 18.04
N GLY A 211 -12.23 -18.60 18.06
CA GLY A 211 -12.79 -19.71 17.30
C GLY A 211 -12.80 -19.41 15.79
N ASP A 212 -13.95 -19.46 15.17
CA ASP A 212 -14.17 -19.17 13.74
C ASP A 212 -14.42 -17.71 13.43
N THR A 213 -14.28 -16.81 14.39
CA THR A 213 -14.62 -15.39 14.20
C THR A 213 -13.39 -14.51 14.29
N LEU A 214 -13.17 -13.68 13.26
CA LEU A 214 -12.30 -12.51 13.31
C LEU A 214 -13.16 -11.27 13.53
N ARG A 215 -12.88 -10.54 14.61
CA ARG A 215 -13.46 -9.24 14.93
C ARG A 215 -12.38 -8.18 14.79
N VAL A 216 -12.65 -7.16 13.97
CA VAL A 216 -11.77 -6.00 13.80
C VAL A 216 -12.45 -4.76 14.35
N VAL A 217 -11.70 -3.98 15.13
CA VAL A 217 -12.23 -2.78 15.81
C VAL A 217 -11.26 -1.63 15.65
N SER A 218 -11.79 -0.47 15.31
CA SER A 218 -11.07 0.81 15.32
C SER A 218 -11.84 1.86 16.10
N LEU A 219 -11.15 2.81 16.71
CA LEU A 219 -11.78 3.95 17.40
C LEU A 219 -10.82 5.15 17.50
N ASP A 220 -11.38 6.38 17.58
CA ASP A 220 -10.61 7.63 17.74
C ASP A 220 -11.06 8.47 18.95
N GLY A 221 -11.91 7.91 19.82
CA GLY A 221 -12.49 8.58 20.97
C GLY A 221 -13.80 9.34 20.66
N HIS A 222 -14.18 9.47 19.40
CA HIS A 222 -15.43 10.10 18.96
C HIS A 222 -16.34 9.14 18.20
N ARG A 223 -15.75 8.15 17.55
CA ARG A 223 -16.43 7.13 16.74
C ARG A 223 -15.72 5.81 16.87
N MET A 224 -16.40 4.75 16.52
CA MET A 224 -15.90 3.38 16.54
C MET A 224 -16.50 2.63 15.35
N ALA A 225 -15.68 1.82 14.70
CA ALA A 225 -16.14 0.86 13.72
C ALA A 225 -15.81 -0.56 14.19
N ILE A 226 -16.74 -1.47 13.97
CA ILE A 226 -16.61 -2.89 14.32
C ILE A 226 -17.08 -3.71 13.13
N ARG A 227 -16.22 -4.63 12.68
CA ARG A 227 -16.61 -5.64 11.70
C ARG A 227 -16.28 -7.03 12.23
N LYS A 228 -17.21 -7.96 11.99
CA LYS A 228 -17.01 -9.39 12.29
C LYS A 228 -17.14 -10.16 10.99
N ILE A 229 -16.22 -11.09 10.78
CA ILE A 229 -16.28 -12.05 9.69
C ILE A 229 -16.12 -13.45 10.24
N VAL A 230 -16.81 -14.41 9.63
CA VAL A 230 -16.69 -15.82 9.92
C VAL A 230 -15.56 -16.38 9.08
N LEU A 231 -14.61 -17.03 9.72
CA LEU A 231 -13.49 -17.72 9.10
C LEU A 231 -13.91 -19.14 8.69
N LYS A 232 -13.14 -19.77 7.81
CA LYS A 232 -13.44 -21.13 7.35
C LYS A 232 -13.19 -22.18 8.42
N ASP A 233 -12.21 -21.94 9.29
CA ASP A 233 -11.73 -22.86 10.31
C ASP A 233 -11.77 -22.23 11.70
N GLU A 234 -11.64 -23.06 12.74
CA GLU A 234 -11.49 -22.61 14.11
C GLU A 234 -10.01 -22.38 14.44
N TYR A 235 -9.72 -21.27 15.11
CA TYR A 235 -8.37 -20.84 15.47
C TYR A 235 -8.25 -20.53 16.97
N GLU A 236 -7.02 -20.58 17.48
CA GLU A 236 -6.73 -20.15 18.85
C GLU A 236 -7.04 -18.68 19.07
N SER A 237 -7.60 -18.36 20.24
CA SER A 237 -7.90 -16.97 20.61
C SER A 237 -6.62 -16.14 20.62
N THR A 238 -6.66 -15.04 19.87
CA THR A 238 -5.52 -14.12 19.71
C THR A 238 -6.03 -12.70 19.63
N LYS A 239 -5.29 -11.75 20.26
CA LYS A 239 -5.60 -10.31 20.20
C LYS A 239 -4.33 -9.55 19.91
N VAL A 240 -4.34 -8.73 18.88
CA VAL A 240 -3.22 -7.86 18.49
C VAL A 240 -3.72 -6.51 18.00
N ILE A 241 -2.87 -5.50 18.13
CA ILE A 241 -3.18 -4.16 17.60
C ILE A 241 -2.28 -3.92 16.39
N VAL A 242 -2.89 -3.88 15.21
CA VAL A 242 -2.21 -3.70 13.93
C VAL A 242 -2.18 -2.22 13.58
N PRO A 243 -1.02 -1.62 13.24
CA PRO A 243 -0.95 -0.22 12.85
C PRO A 243 -1.82 0.09 11.63
N GLY A 244 -2.61 1.15 11.70
CA GLY A 244 -3.46 1.56 10.58
C GLY A 244 -2.68 1.94 9.32
N LYS A 245 -1.44 2.44 9.47
CA LYS A 245 -0.53 2.66 8.33
C LYS A 245 -0.32 1.37 7.55
N THR A 246 -0.01 0.27 8.24
CA THR A 246 0.19 -1.05 7.63
C THR A 246 -1.05 -1.51 6.88
N LEU A 247 -2.22 -1.44 7.53
CA LEU A 247 -3.49 -1.87 6.93
C LEU A 247 -3.86 -1.03 5.70
N ASN A 248 -3.63 0.27 5.74
CA ASN A 248 -3.81 1.15 4.59
C ASN A 248 -2.90 0.76 3.40
N GLU A 249 -1.65 0.38 3.64
CA GLU A 249 -0.77 -0.03 2.55
C GLU A 249 -1.12 -1.43 2.05
N ILE A 250 -1.47 -2.39 2.92
CA ILE A 250 -1.95 -3.72 2.54
C ILE A 250 -3.20 -3.61 1.65
N SER A 251 -4.18 -2.79 2.03
CA SER A 251 -5.43 -2.63 1.26
C SER A 251 -5.21 -2.15 -0.18
N LYS A 252 -4.11 -1.44 -0.46
CA LYS A 252 -3.72 -0.96 -1.80
C LYS A 252 -3.00 -2.04 -2.63
N ILE A 253 -2.42 -3.06 -1.98
CA ILE A 253 -1.69 -4.15 -2.63
C ILE A 253 -2.66 -5.30 -2.95
N LEU A 254 -3.59 -5.59 -2.05
CA LEU A 254 -4.57 -6.67 -2.22
C LEU A 254 -5.39 -6.47 -3.50
N THR A 255 -5.48 -7.52 -4.30
CA THR A 255 -6.27 -7.53 -5.54
C THR A 255 -7.78 -7.43 -5.26
N GLY A 256 -8.24 -7.90 -4.09
CA GLY A 256 -9.65 -7.99 -3.74
C GLY A 256 -10.34 -9.18 -4.41
N ASP A 257 -9.59 -10.18 -4.82
CA ASP A 257 -10.09 -11.43 -5.37
C ASP A 257 -10.61 -12.32 -4.23
N ASN A 258 -11.77 -12.91 -4.41
CA ASN A 258 -12.40 -13.77 -3.41
C ASN A 258 -11.81 -15.20 -3.42
N GLU A 259 -11.25 -15.64 -4.54
CA GLU A 259 -10.61 -16.95 -4.67
C GLU A 259 -9.17 -16.97 -4.17
N LYS A 260 -8.53 -15.80 -4.05
CA LYS A 260 -7.17 -15.66 -3.55
C LYS A 260 -7.16 -15.51 -2.03
N GLU A 261 -6.28 -16.21 -1.38
CA GLU A 261 -6.16 -16.23 0.09
C GLU A 261 -5.05 -15.33 0.60
N VAL A 262 -5.22 -14.88 1.84
CA VAL A 262 -4.19 -14.25 2.67
C VAL A 262 -4.01 -15.11 3.91
N GLN A 263 -2.78 -15.45 4.23
CA GLN A 263 -2.41 -16.06 5.51
C GLN A 263 -1.86 -14.95 6.42
N ILE A 264 -2.39 -14.86 7.63
CA ILE A 264 -1.97 -13.89 8.64
C ILE A 264 -1.35 -14.64 9.80
N PHE A 265 -0.06 -14.40 10.06
CA PHE A 265 0.70 -15.02 11.14
C PHE A 265 0.92 -14.05 12.28
N PHE A 266 0.67 -14.52 13.50
CA PHE A 266 0.76 -13.72 14.72
C PHE A 266 2.06 -14.04 15.46
N GLY A 267 3.01 -13.12 15.46
CA GLY A 267 4.21 -13.18 16.30
C GLY A 267 4.05 -12.41 17.60
N ALA A 268 5.06 -12.44 18.46
CA ALA A 268 5.03 -11.73 19.76
C ALA A 268 4.92 -10.20 19.59
N ASN A 269 5.72 -9.62 18.71
CA ASN A 269 5.78 -8.17 18.49
C ASN A 269 5.55 -7.77 17.03
N HIS A 270 5.27 -8.73 16.16
CA HIS A 270 5.07 -8.53 14.75
C HIS A 270 3.88 -9.33 14.24
N ILE A 271 3.31 -8.88 13.14
CA ILE A 271 2.32 -9.59 12.35
C ILE A 271 2.85 -9.73 10.94
N LEU A 272 2.60 -10.87 10.29
CA LEU A 272 2.99 -11.13 8.93
C LEU A 272 1.74 -11.46 8.10
N PHE A 273 1.61 -10.83 6.96
CA PHE A 273 0.61 -11.14 5.94
C PHE A 273 1.33 -11.73 4.73
N GLU A 274 0.91 -12.91 4.31
CA GLU A 274 1.47 -13.62 3.16
C GLU A 274 0.35 -13.88 2.14
N PHE A 275 0.51 -13.38 0.93
CA PHE A 275 -0.44 -13.53 -0.16
C PHE A 275 0.26 -13.38 -1.51
N ASP A 276 -0.18 -14.14 -2.50
CA ASP A 276 0.49 -14.26 -3.79
C ASP A 276 2.01 -14.47 -3.57
N ASP A 277 2.85 -13.68 -4.20
CA ASP A 277 4.31 -13.71 -4.04
C ASP A 277 4.82 -12.65 -3.04
N THR A 278 3.94 -12.11 -2.20
CA THR A 278 4.24 -10.96 -1.34
C THR A 278 4.14 -11.31 0.14
N ILE A 279 5.12 -10.83 0.89
CA ILE A 279 5.17 -10.90 2.35
C ILE A 279 5.18 -9.48 2.89
N VAL A 280 4.26 -9.17 3.79
CA VAL A 280 4.21 -7.90 4.52
C VAL A 280 4.41 -8.18 6.00
N VAL A 281 5.44 -7.60 6.58
CA VAL A 281 5.73 -7.69 8.01
C VAL A 281 5.51 -6.34 8.65
N SER A 282 4.78 -6.31 9.75
CA SER A 282 4.57 -5.08 10.51
C SER A 282 4.81 -5.28 11.99
N ARG A 283 5.43 -4.31 12.63
CA ARG A 283 5.50 -4.24 14.07
C ARG A 283 4.11 -3.97 14.65
N LEU A 284 3.74 -4.70 15.72
CA LEU A 284 2.49 -4.50 16.43
C LEU A 284 2.57 -3.30 17.38
N ILE A 285 1.44 -2.66 17.64
CA ILE A 285 1.33 -1.66 18.69
C ILE A 285 1.20 -2.38 20.02
N GLU A 286 2.14 -2.13 20.92
CA GLU A 286 2.17 -2.72 22.26
C GLU A 286 1.13 -2.07 23.19
N GLY A 287 0.44 -2.87 23.99
CA GLY A 287 -0.52 -2.41 25.00
C GLY A 287 -1.83 -3.17 24.99
N GLU A 288 -2.69 -2.83 25.94
CA GLU A 288 -4.05 -3.39 26.04
C GLU A 288 -5.04 -2.46 25.35
N TYR A 289 -5.79 -2.99 24.40
CA TYR A 289 -6.82 -2.21 23.70
C TYR A 289 -8.00 -1.88 24.62
N PHE A 290 -8.80 -0.91 24.24
CA PHE A 290 -9.96 -0.47 25.03
C PHE A 290 -10.98 -1.61 25.25
N LYS A 291 -11.72 -1.56 26.37
CA LYS A 291 -12.79 -2.53 26.69
C LYS A 291 -14.04 -2.20 25.88
N VAL A 292 -14.00 -2.48 24.59
CA VAL A 292 -15.02 -2.12 23.61
C VAL A 292 -16.40 -2.62 24.00
N ASP A 293 -16.50 -3.84 24.53
CA ASP A 293 -17.79 -4.46 24.87
C ASP A 293 -18.57 -3.67 25.95
N GLN A 294 -17.86 -2.92 26.81
CA GLN A 294 -18.47 -2.06 27.81
C GLN A 294 -19.03 -0.75 27.22
N MET A 295 -18.62 -0.39 25.99
CA MET A 295 -19.10 0.80 25.28
C MET A 295 -20.31 0.52 24.40
N LEU A 296 -20.63 -0.76 24.19
CA LEU A 296 -21.76 -1.19 23.36
C LEU A 296 -23.01 -1.32 24.21
N SER A 297 -24.12 -0.71 23.77
CA SER A 297 -25.45 -0.90 24.34
C SER A 297 -26.39 -1.43 23.25
N SER A 298 -27.27 -2.33 23.63
CA SER A 298 -28.37 -2.77 22.79
C SER A 298 -29.63 -1.94 22.98
N ASP A 299 -29.66 -1.09 24.02
CA ASP A 299 -30.85 -0.31 24.39
C ASP A 299 -30.96 0.96 23.54
N TYR A 300 -32.15 1.24 23.09
CA TYR A 300 -32.48 2.46 22.35
C TYR A 300 -33.89 2.96 22.69
N ALA A 301 -34.06 4.27 22.68
CA ALA A 301 -35.35 4.93 22.81
C ALA A 301 -35.94 5.37 21.47
N THR A 302 -35.06 5.53 20.47
CA THR A 302 -35.46 5.97 19.13
C THR A 302 -34.69 5.11 18.10
N LYS A 303 -35.45 4.53 17.16
CA LYS A 303 -34.91 3.80 16.00
C LYS A 303 -35.42 4.49 14.74
N VAL A 304 -34.51 4.75 13.81
CA VAL A 304 -34.79 5.41 12.53
C VAL A 304 -34.20 4.61 11.39
N THR A 305 -35.03 4.19 10.44
CA THR A 305 -34.61 3.57 9.19
C THR A 305 -34.84 4.54 8.04
N LEU A 306 -33.85 4.74 7.17
CA LEU A 306 -33.90 5.70 6.09
C LEU A 306 -33.02 5.31 4.93
N ASN A 307 -33.27 5.92 3.75
CA ASN A 307 -32.42 5.75 2.58
C ASN A 307 -31.04 6.36 2.83
N LYS A 308 -30.00 5.53 2.69
CA LYS A 308 -28.60 5.92 2.91
C LYS A 308 -28.17 7.05 1.99
N LYS A 309 -28.53 6.97 0.70
CA LYS A 309 -28.12 7.94 -0.32
C LYS A 309 -28.70 9.33 0.00
N ASP A 310 -29.98 9.43 0.30
CA ASP A 310 -30.63 10.70 0.62
C ASP A 310 -30.00 11.36 1.85
N PHE A 311 -29.66 10.55 2.85
CA PHE A 311 -28.99 11.02 4.06
C PHE A 311 -27.57 11.49 3.78
N LEU A 312 -26.76 10.68 3.09
CA LEU A 312 -25.40 11.03 2.72
C LEU A 312 -25.34 12.29 1.86
N ASP A 313 -26.16 12.39 0.81
CA ASP A 313 -26.24 13.56 -0.08
C ASP A 313 -26.61 14.83 0.71
N SER A 314 -27.49 14.71 1.71
CA SER A 314 -27.86 15.83 2.56
C SER A 314 -26.74 16.28 3.49
N ILE A 315 -25.97 15.33 4.05
CA ILE A 315 -24.79 15.63 4.86
C ILE A 315 -23.71 16.29 4.00
N GLU A 316 -23.47 15.78 2.79
CA GLU A 316 -22.44 16.31 1.87
C GLU A 316 -22.76 17.74 1.43
N ARG A 317 -24.02 18.05 1.17
CA ARG A 317 -24.46 19.44 0.94
C ARG A 317 -24.19 20.34 2.14
N ALA A 318 -24.41 19.84 3.37
CA ALA A 318 -24.13 20.61 4.57
C ALA A 318 -22.63 20.87 4.77
N ILE A 319 -21.77 19.90 4.46
CA ILE A 319 -20.30 20.02 4.58
C ILE A 319 -19.75 21.17 3.74
N ILE A 320 -20.38 21.53 2.62
CA ILE A 320 -19.95 22.65 1.75
C ILE A 320 -19.87 23.98 2.51
N LEU A 321 -20.72 24.15 3.54
CA LEU A 321 -20.76 25.34 4.37
C LEU A 321 -19.83 25.29 5.60
N ILE A 322 -18.94 24.27 5.69
CA ILE A 322 -18.03 24.07 6.82
C ILE A 322 -16.59 24.17 6.30
N ARG A 323 -15.75 24.97 6.96
CA ARG A 323 -14.30 24.96 6.70
C ARG A 323 -13.60 23.86 7.49
N GLU A 324 -12.42 23.47 7.03
CA GLU A 324 -11.62 22.38 7.56
C GLU A 324 -11.40 22.43 9.09
N ASN A 325 -11.35 23.64 9.67
CA ASN A 325 -11.15 23.87 11.11
C ASN A 325 -12.45 24.23 11.86
N ASP A 326 -13.60 24.26 11.18
CA ASP A 326 -14.87 24.62 11.81
C ASP A 326 -15.55 23.37 12.37
N LYS A 327 -15.67 23.30 13.70
CA LYS A 327 -16.28 22.17 14.40
C LYS A 327 -17.82 22.31 14.53
N LYS A 328 -18.50 22.88 13.54
CA LYS A 328 -19.96 23.07 13.60
C LYS A 328 -20.67 21.72 13.38
N PRO A 329 -21.55 21.32 14.33
CA PRO A 329 -22.36 20.12 14.18
C PRO A 329 -23.52 20.38 13.21
N ILE A 330 -23.93 19.31 12.52
CA ILE A 330 -25.26 19.21 11.96
C ILE A 330 -26.22 18.79 13.08
N ILE A 331 -27.44 19.37 13.07
CA ILE A 331 -28.50 19.03 14.01
C ILE A 331 -29.55 18.22 13.27
N LEU A 332 -29.82 17.02 13.75
CA LEU A 332 -30.87 16.14 13.27
C LEU A 332 -32.07 16.32 14.23
N ASN A 333 -33.22 16.80 13.71
CA ASN A 333 -34.49 16.80 14.44
C ASN A 333 -35.37 15.71 13.85
N ILE A 334 -35.68 14.72 14.67
CA ILE A 334 -36.32 13.45 14.28
C ILE A 334 -37.74 13.49 14.86
N GLU A 335 -38.72 13.62 13.97
CA GLU A 335 -40.15 13.72 14.32
C GLU A 335 -40.97 12.83 13.37
N ASP A 336 -41.91 12.09 13.89
CA ASP A 336 -42.84 11.25 13.12
C ASP A 336 -42.22 10.50 11.93
N SER A 337 -42.54 10.92 10.71
CA SER A 337 -42.07 10.32 9.44
C SER A 337 -40.96 11.11 8.74
N LYS A 338 -40.42 12.15 9.40
CA LYS A 338 -39.45 13.08 8.83
C LYS A 338 -38.28 13.31 9.78
N MET A 339 -37.13 13.46 9.21
CA MET A 339 -35.91 13.97 9.86
C MET A 339 -35.50 15.28 9.20
N SER A 340 -35.45 16.36 9.93
CA SER A 340 -34.85 17.59 9.43
C SER A 340 -33.39 17.67 9.82
N LEU A 341 -32.52 17.91 8.82
CA LEU A 341 -31.11 18.14 8.98
C LEU A 341 -30.83 19.64 8.86
N LYS A 342 -30.24 20.24 9.89
CA LYS A 342 -29.96 21.68 9.94
C LYS A 342 -28.45 21.91 10.20
N LEU A 343 -27.90 22.86 9.46
CA LEU A 343 -26.57 23.39 9.72
C LEU A 343 -26.68 24.92 9.78
N ASN A 344 -25.95 25.50 10.75
CA ASN A 344 -25.75 26.94 10.82
C ASN A 344 -24.27 27.24 11.00
N SER A 345 -23.68 27.91 10.04
CA SER A 345 -22.26 28.28 10.02
C SER A 345 -22.09 29.79 9.74
N SER A 346 -20.86 30.28 9.78
CA SER A 346 -20.52 31.66 9.42
C SER A 346 -20.75 31.98 7.94
N PHE A 347 -20.89 30.94 7.08
CA PHE A 347 -21.06 31.08 5.62
C PHE A 347 -22.53 30.99 5.19
N GLY A 348 -23.40 30.55 6.08
CA GLY A 348 -24.81 30.40 5.77
C GLY A 348 -25.47 29.27 6.54
N THR A 349 -26.72 29.03 6.17
CA THR A 349 -27.56 28.00 6.77
C THR A 349 -28.00 27.01 5.71
N MET A 350 -28.12 25.75 6.09
CA MET A 350 -28.65 24.68 5.25
C MET A 350 -29.71 23.92 6.01
N ASN A 351 -30.85 23.65 5.38
CA ASN A 351 -31.91 22.80 5.86
C ASN A 351 -32.27 21.78 4.80
N ALA A 352 -32.45 20.51 5.21
CA ALA A 352 -32.98 19.44 4.38
C ALA A 352 -34.02 18.64 5.17
N GLU A 353 -35.00 18.08 4.48
CA GLU A 353 -35.95 17.12 5.05
C GLU A 353 -35.70 15.76 4.38
N ILE A 354 -35.68 14.70 5.18
CA ILE A 354 -35.47 13.32 4.77
C ILE A 354 -36.63 12.50 5.29
N LEU A 355 -37.20 11.66 4.41
CA LEU A 355 -38.25 10.73 4.82
C LEU A 355 -37.64 9.58 5.61
N ILE A 356 -38.27 9.20 6.70
CA ILE A 356 -37.77 8.17 7.61
C ILE A 356 -38.91 7.24 8.07
N HIS A 357 -38.52 6.06 8.51
CA HIS A 357 -39.37 5.21 9.34
C HIS A 357 -38.85 5.26 10.77
N LYS A 358 -39.60 5.92 11.65
CA LYS A 358 -39.28 6.08 13.07
C LYS A 358 -40.13 5.16 13.95
N THR A 359 -39.47 4.56 14.94
CA THR A 359 -40.13 3.97 16.10
C THR A 359 -39.52 4.54 17.37
N GLY A 360 -40.35 4.81 18.38
CA GLY A 360 -39.92 5.41 19.64
C GLY A 360 -40.14 6.92 19.71
N GLN A 361 -39.34 7.60 20.52
CA GLN A 361 -39.51 8.99 20.89
C GLN A 361 -38.98 9.97 19.84
N ASP A 362 -39.47 11.19 19.82
CA ASP A 362 -38.85 12.29 19.08
C ASP A 362 -37.50 12.63 19.70
N LEU A 363 -36.56 13.02 18.85
CA LEU A 363 -35.19 13.27 19.30
C LEU A 363 -34.53 14.38 18.49
N MET A 364 -33.89 15.32 19.18
CA MET A 364 -32.97 16.27 18.57
C MET A 364 -31.54 15.96 19.02
N ILE A 365 -30.64 15.70 18.05
CA ILE A 365 -29.26 15.29 18.31
C ILE A 365 -28.29 15.94 17.31
N GLY A 366 -27.07 16.25 17.77
CA GLY A 366 -26.04 16.88 16.96
C GLY A 366 -24.88 15.94 16.67
N PHE A 367 -24.36 15.98 15.43
CA PHE A 367 -23.23 15.17 15.00
C PHE A 367 -22.19 15.98 14.26
N ASN A 368 -20.94 15.51 14.32
CA ASN A 368 -19.93 15.94 13.35
C ASN A 368 -20.29 15.35 11.97
N PRO A 369 -20.56 16.19 10.96
CA PRO A 369 -21.01 15.69 9.65
C PRO A 369 -19.97 14.83 8.94
N LYS A 370 -18.67 15.09 9.12
CA LYS A 370 -17.61 14.27 8.55
C LYS A 370 -17.66 12.84 9.10
N PHE A 371 -17.87 12.67 10.40
CA PHE A 371 -17.92 11.33 11.01
C PHE A 371 -19.10 10.51 10.50
N LEU A 372 -20.26 11.13 10.31
CA LEU A 372 -21.42 10.46 9.69
C LEU A 372 -21.17 10.15 8.20
N SER A 373 -20.64 11.10 7.45
CA SER A 373 -20.31 10.88 6.03
C SER A 373 -19.33 9.74 5.84
N ASP A 374 -18.25 9.70 6.65
CA ASP A 374 -17.27 8.63 6.59
C ASP A 374 -17.90 7.25 6.87
N ALA A 375 -18.79 7.17 7.89
CA ALA A 375 -19.49 5.93 8.23
C ALA A 375 -20.48 5.48 7.14
N LEU A 376 -21.26 6.42 6.58
CA LEU A 376 -22.27 6.09 5.56
C LEU A 376 -21.65 5.67 4.23
N ARG A 377 -20.46 6.20 3.88
CA ARG A 377 -19.77 5.86 2.63
C ARG A 377 -19.29 4.42 2.57
N ILE A 378 -19.06 3.78 3.71
CA ILE A 378 -18.55 2.41 3.75
C ILE A 378 -19.64 1.35 3.84
N ILE A 379 -20.87 1.73 4.15
CA ILE A 379 -22.04 0.84 4.17
C ILE A 379 -22.48 0.61 2.73
N ASP A 380 -22.68 -0.64 2.35
CA ASP A 380 -23.06 -1.00 0.99
C ASP A 380 -24.59 -1.03 0.80
N ASP A 381 -25.36 -1.24 1.86
CA ASP A 381 -26.82 -1.31 1.83
C ASP A 381 -27.47 0.01 1.39
N GLU A 382 -28.63 -0.08 0.76
CA GLU A 382 -29.42 1.08 0.33
C GLU A 382 -30.12 1.78 1.51
N GLU A 383 -30.47 1.04 2.56
CA GLU A 383 -31.08 1.56 3.78
C GLU A 383 -30.12 1.42 4.97
N VAL A 384 -30.19 2.35 5.88
CA VAL A 384 -29.46 2.31 7.15
C VAL A 384 -30.39 2.51 8.31
N THR A 385 -30.05 1.89 9.44
CA THR A 385 -30.81 2.04 10.68
C THR A 385 -29.96 2.69 11.76
N LEU A 386 -30.48 3.79 12.31
CA LEU A 386 -29.88 4.52 13.42
C LEU A 386 -30.60 4.12 14.72
N TYR A 387 -29.80 3.75 15.74
CA TYR A 387 -30.30 3.46 17.09
C TYR A 387 -29.75 4.49 18.07
N MET A 388 -30.62 5.17 18.75
CA MET A 388 -30.29 6.29 19.65
C MET A 388 -31.04 6.16 20.96
N MET A 389 -30.35 6.37 22.09
CA MET A 389 -30.97 6.40 23.40
C MET A 389 -31.41 7.82 23.77
N ASN A 390 -30.57 8.81 23.57
CA ASN A 390 -30.83 10.23 23.85
C ASN A 390 -29.75 11.09 23.13
N ALA A 391 -29.86 12.42 23.26
CA ALA A 391 -28.99 13.39 22.62
C ALA A 391 -27.49 13.36 23.09
N LYS A 392 -27.18 12.65 24.17
CA LYS A 392 -25.82 12.60 24.77
C LYS A 392 -25.18 11.23 24.69
N SER A 393 -25.93 10.20 24.36
CA SER A 393 -25.47 8.83 24.21
C SER A 393 -24.98 8.58 22.78
N PRO A 394 -24.12 7.58 22.56
CA PRO A 394 -23.71 7.17 21.22
C PRO A 394 -24.92 6.82 20.34
N CYS A 395 -24.79 7.13 19.05
CA CYS A 395 -25.67 6.62 18.01
C CYS A 395 -25.01 5.39 17.37
N PHE A 396 -25.76 4.30 17.27
CA PHE A 396 -25.32 3.11 16.56
C PHE A 396 -25.95 3.09 15.17
N ILE A 397 -25.11 2.89 14.16
CA ILE A 397 -25.52 2.68 12.77
C ILE A 397 -25.30 1.19 12.48
N LYS A 398 -26.31 0.50 11.98
CA LYS A 398 -26.24 -0.90 11.59
C LYS A 398 -26.74 -1.06 10.17
N ASP A 399 -26.05 -1.87 9.43
CA ASP A 399 -26.35 -2.45 8.12
C ASP A 399 -27.06 -3.80 8.31
#